data_76980c1eaf828632d6ed1ea0180857c2
#
_entry.id   76980c1eaf828632d6ed1ea0180857c2
#
_cell.length_a   1.000
_cell.length_b   1.000
_cell.length_c   1.000
_cell.angle_alpha   90.00
_cell.angle_beta   90.00
_cell.angle_gamma   90.00
#
_symmetry.space_group_name_H-M   'P 1'
#
loop_
_entity.id
_entity.type
_entity.pdbx_description
1 polymer ?
#
loop_
_entity_poly.entity_id
_entity_poly.type
_entity_poly.pdbx_seq_one_letter_code
_entity_poly.pdbx_strand_id
1 'polypeptide(L)'
;MIRRDILENHHKPIYLGIGSNIGNRKNNINRACYFINDFCTIKYVSNFYETKSWPKEYYPKYLNIILKCYSNLRPCSLLKRLKKIEKTLGRKKTARNLPRTCDIDIIDYKGFIHDKINIEIPHPRLS
;
A
#
# COMPACT_ATOMS: atom_id res chain seq x y z
N MET A 1 -30.83 -7.12 10.38
CA MET A 1 -30.76 -7.05 8.91
C MET A 1 -29.57 -6.21 8.47
N ILE A 2 -28.76 -6.72 7.59
CA ILE A 2 -27.60 -6.00 7.08
C ILE A 2 -28.07 -5.01 6.02
N ARG A 3 -27.64 -3.77 6.15
CA ARG A 3 -28.00 -2.74 5.17
C ARG A 3 -27.30 -2.98 3.84
N ARG A 4 -28.01 -2.63 2.77
CA ARG A 4 -27.50 -2.80 1.41
C ARG A 4 -26.20 -2.03 1.16
N ASP A 5 -26.10 -0.81 1.69
CA ASP A 5 -24.89 0.02 1.54
C ASP A 5 -23.66 -0.63 2.19
N ILE A 6 -23.85 -1.31 3.32
CA ILE A 6 -22.78 -2.03 3.98
C ILE A 6 -22.31 -3.20 3.12
N LEU A 7 -23.25 -3.95 2.54
CA LEU A 7 -22.92 -5.06 1.65
C LEU A 7 -22.18 -4.59 0.41
N GLU A 8 -22.64 -3.51 -0.21
CA GLU A 8 -21.99 -2.95 -1.39
C GLU A 8 -20.57 -2.51 -1.10
N ASN A 9 -20.35 -1.80 0.02
CA ASN A 9 -19.01 -1.39 0.43
C ASN A 9 -18.11 -2.57 0.77
N HIS A 10 -18.68 -3.60 1.37
CA HIS A 10 -17.94 -4.79 1.75
C HIS A 10 -17.40 -5.54 0.52
N HIS A 11 -18.11 -5.46 -0.60
CA HIS A 11 -17.74 -6.14 -1.84
C HIS A 11 -16.85 -5.29 -2.76
N LYS A 12 -16.59 -4.03 -2.42
CA LYS A 12 -15.72 -3.18 -3.22
C LYS A 12 -14.28 -3.35 -2.80
N PRO A 13 -13.39 -3.63 -3.75
CA PRO A 13 -11.99 -3.87 -3.42
C PRO A 13 -11.20 -2.61 -3.13
N ILE A 14 -10.13 -2.82 -2.40
CA ILE A 14 -9.09 -1.83 -2.17
C ILE A 14 -7.83 -2.35 -2.86
N TYR A 15 -7.14 -1.48 -3.59
CA TYR A 15 -5.88 -1.83 -4.22
C TYR A 15 -4.74 -1.12 -3.52
N LEU A 16 -3.75 -1.90 -3.10
CA LEU A 16 -2.56 -1.39 -2.43
C LEU A 16 -1.33 -1.69 -3.27
N GLY A 17 -0.41 -0.74 -3.34
CA GLY A 17 0.92 -0.96 -3.90
C GLY A 17 1.93 -1.08 -2.77
N ILE A 18 2.79 -2.08 -2.82
CA ILE A 18 3.85 -2.25 -1.83
C ILE A 18 5.17 -2.32 -2.56
N GLY A 19 6.13 -1.51 -2.11
CA GLY A 19 7.47 -1.48 -2.70
C GLY A 19 8.54 -1.50 -1.64
N SER A 20 9.73 -1.95 -2.05
CA SER A 20 10.93 -1.96 -1.22
C SER A 20 12.15 -1.81 -2.11
N ASN A 21 13.09 -0.94 -1.75
CA ASN A 21 14.33 -0.80 -2.52
C ASN A 21 15.60 -0.85 -1.66
N ILE A 22 15.49 -1.34 -0.43
CA ILE A 22 16.63 -1.50 0.45
C ILE A 22 16.49 -2.78 1.27
N GLY A 23 17.60 -3.45 1.53
CA GLY A 23 17.63 -4.70 2.28
C GLY A 23 17.08 -5.88 1.48
N ASN A 24 16.52 -6.85 2.15
CA ASN A 24 15.88 -7.99 1.50
C ASN A 24 14.48 -7.57 1.05
N ARG A 25 14.39 -7.04 -0.15
CA ARG A 25 13.16 -6.45 -0.70
C ARG A 25 11.98 -7.41 -0.66
N LYS A 26 12.20 -8.62 -1.12
CA LYS A 26 11.15 -9.65 -1.17
C LYS A 26 10.63 -9.99 0.23
N ASN A 27 11.53 -10.15 1.18
CA ASN A 27 11.16 -10.43 2.56
C ASN A 27 10.39 -9.26 3.19
N ASN A 28 10.83 -8.03 2.91
CA ASN A 28 10.16 -6.84 3.42
C ASN A 28 8.71 -6.77 2.93
N ILE A 29 8.51 -7.05 1.64
CA ILE A 29 7.17 -7.05 1.05
C ILE A 29 6.31 -8.15 1.65
N ASN A 30 6.86 -9.36 1.80
CA ASN A 30 6.13 -10.48 2.40
C ASN A 30 5.74 -10.19 3.85
N ARG A 31 6.61 -9.55 4.61
CA ARG A 31 6.30 -9.13 5.97
C ARG A 31 5.19 -8.09 6.01
N ALA A 32 5.20 -7.14 5.07
CA ALA A 32 4.13 -6.17 4.95
C ALA A 32 2.78 -6.86 4.71
N CYS A 33 2.73 -7.82 3.80
CA CYS A 33 1.52 -8.59 3.54
C CYS A 33 1.03 -9.33 4.78
N TYR A 34 1.94 -9.90 5.55
CA TYR A 34 1.59 -10.58 6.79
C TYR A 34 0.88 -9.64 7.77
N PHE A 35 1.39 -8.42 7.95
CA PHE A 35 0.75 -7.44 8.83
C PHE A 35 -0.57 -6.93 8.25
N ILE A 36 -0.63 -6.71 6.94
CA ILE A 36 -1.86 -6.23 6.28
C ILE A 36 -2.99 -7.25 6.46
N ASN A 37 -2.67 -8.53 6.50
CA ASN A 37 -3.66 -9.58 6.64
C ASN A 37 -4.43 -9.53 7.96
N ASP A 38 -3.95 -8.78 8.96
CA ASP A 38 -4.65 -8.60 10.24
C ASP A 38 -5.93 -7.78 10.09
N PHE A 39 -5.98 -6.87 9.13
CA PHE A 39 -7.11 -5.94 8.99
C PHE A 39 -7.66 -5.85 7.57
N CYS A 40 -7.09 -6.58 6.64
CA CYS A 40 -7.58 -6.70 5.26
C CYS A 40 -7.64 -8.16 4.87
N THR A 41 -8.65 -8.52 4.09
CA THR A 41 -8.69 -9.83 3.46
C THR A 41 -8.03 -9.71 2.10
N ILE A 42 -6.85 -10.29 1.95
CA ILE A 42 -6.09 -10.26 0.70
C ILE A 42 -6.66 -11.31 -0.24
N LYS A 43 -7.15 -10.89 -1.42
CA LYS A 43 -7.74 -11.78 -2.41
C LYS A 43 -6.83 -12.05 -3.59
N TYR A 44 -5.93 -11.12 -3.90
CA TYR A 44 -5.02 -11.28 -5.03
C TYR A 44 -3.71 -10.58 -4.75
N VAL A 45 -2.63 -11.21 -5.16
CA VAL A 45 -1.27 -10.67 -5.06
C VAL A 45 -0.66 -10.76 -6.45
N SER A 46 -0.20 -9.65 -6.99
CA SER A 46 0.45 -9.65 -8.29
C SER A 46 1.82 -10.34 -8.23
N ASN A 47 2.39 -10.61 -9.39
CA ASN A 47 3.78 -10.99 -9.49
C ASN A 47 4.66 -9.83 -9.04
N PHE A 48 5.88 -10.13 -8.60
CA PHE A 48 6.87 -9.10 -8.32
C PHE A 48 7.30 -8.42 -9.63
N TYR A 49 7.51 -7.11 -9.58
CA TYR A 49 8.05 -6.37 -10.70
C TYR A 49 8.97 -5.26 -10.19
N GLU A 50 9.93 -4.87 -11.00
CA GLU A 50 10.90 -3.84 -10.62
C GLU A 50 10.60 -2.51 -11.28
N THR A 51 10.88 -1.41 -10.55
CA THR A 51 10.80 -0.05 -11.09
C THR A 51 12.03 0.72 -10.63
N LYS A 52 12.43 1.71 -11.44
CA LYS A 52 13.53 2.60 -11.07
C LYS A 52 13.13 3.48 -9.91
N SER A 53 14.11 3.83 -9.07
CA SER A 53 13.90 4.81 -8.00
C SER A 53 13.76 6.20 -8.59
N TRP A 54 12.82 6.96 -8.07
CA TRP A 54 12.57 8.31 -8.52
C TRP A 54 12.85 9.29 -7.38
N PRO A 55 13.44 10.44 -7.63
CA PRO A 55 13.98 10.96 -8.90
C PRO A 55 15.42 10.50 -9.18
N LYS A 56 16.06 9.78 -8.26
CA LYS A 56 17.45 9.41 -8.35
C LYS A 56 17.60 7.96 -8.81
N GLU A 57 17.78 7.80 -10.12
CA GLU A 57 17.88 6.49 -10.75
C GLU A 57 19.07 5.65 -10.28
N TYR A 58 20.09 6.27 -9.69
CA TYR A 58 21.23 5.51 -9.15
C TYR A 58 20.94 4.81 -7.83
N TYR A 59 19.80 5.09 -7.18
CA TYR A 59 19.39 4.31 -6.03
C TYR A 59 18.93 2.92 -6.46
N PRO A 60 18.99 1.93 -5.56
CA PRO A 60 18.50 0.60 -5.90
C PRO A 60 17.07 0.63 -6.41
N LYS A 61 16.77 -0.26 -7.35
CA LYS A 61 15.43 -0.36 -7.90
C LYS A 61 14.45 -0.84 -6.85
N TYR A 62 13.21 -0.38 -6.97
CA TYR A 62 12.12 -0.91 -6.18
C TYR A 62 11.70 -2.26 -6.70
N LEU A 63 11.46 -3.19 -5.78
CA LEU A 63 10.67 -4.37 -6.05
C LEU A 63 9.25 -4.06 -5.58
N ASN A 64 8.24 -4.43 -6.36
CA ASN A 64 6.87 -4.02 -6.11
C ASN A 64 5.90 -5.17 -6.29
N ILE A 65 4.76 -5.08 -5.59
CA ILE A 65 3.57 -5.88 -5.85
C ILE A 65 2.34 -4.99 -5.76
N ILE A 66 1.24 -5.49 -6.34
CA ILE A 66 -0.09 -4.92 -6.15
C ILE A 66 -0.94 -5.93 -5.40
N LEU A 67 -1.65 -5.48 -4.39
CA LEU A 67 -2.63 -6.29 -3.66
C LEU A 67 -4.03 -5.85 -4.00
N LYS A 68 -4.91 -6.82 -4.19
CA LYS A 68 -6.36 -6.60 -4.19
C LYS A 68 -6.88 -7.15 -2.88
N CYS A 69 -7.51 -6.32 -2.08
CA CYS A 69 -7.97 -6.72 -0.76
C CYS A 69 -9.30 -6.06 -0.39
N TYR A 70 -9.87 -6.51 0.71
CA TYR A 70 -11.14 -6.01 1.24
C TYR A 70 -10.96 -5.67 2.71
N SER A 71 -11.59 -4.60 3.16
CA SER A 71 -11.53 -4.19 4.56
C SER A 71 -12.72 -3.30 4.89
N ASN A 72 -13.12 -3.31 6.16
CA ASN A 72 -14.17 -2.42 6.67
C ASN A 72 -13.59 -1.12 7.22
N LEU A 73 -12.28 -0.97 7.24
CA LEU A 73 -11.66 0.24 7.74
C LEU A 73 -11.96 1.43 6.85
N ARG A 74 -12.19 2.58 7.47
CA ARG A 74 -12.29 3.85 6.74
C ARG A 74 -10.92 4.23 6.18
N PRO A 75 -10.89 5.07 5.14
CA PRO A 75 -9.60 5.45 4.51
C PRO A 75 -8.55 5.97 5.49
N CYS A 76 -8.94 6.85 6.41
CA CYS A 76 -8.00 7.39 7.39
C CYS A 76 -7.46 6.32 8.33
N SER A 77 -8.31 5.42 8.78
CA SER A 77 -7.91 4.31 9.65
C SER A 77 -7.00 3.34 8.92
N LEU A 78 -7.33 3.03 7.68
CA LEU A 78 -6.50 2.18 6.83
C LEU A 78 -5.12 2.80 6.65
N LEU A 79 -5.06 4.07 6.29
CA LEU A 79 -3.80 4.78 6.08
C LEU A 79 -2.92 4.76 7.33
N LYS A 80 -3.51 4.98 8.49
CA LYS A 80 -2.76 4.94 9.77
C LYS A 80 -2.15 3.56 10.01
N ARG A 81 -2.90 2.50 9.73
CA ARG A 81 -2.40 1.13 9.88
C ARG A 81 -1.27 0.83 8.92
N LEU A 82 -1.38 1.28 7.67
CA LEU A 82 -0.34 1.07 6.67
C LEU A 82 0.93 1.82 7.04
N LYS A 83 0.82 3.05 7.52
CA LYS A 83 1.97 3.83 7.99
C LYS A 83 2.64 3.19 9.20
N LYS A 84 1.86 2.59 10.09
CA LYS A 84 2.42 1.86 11.23
C LYS A 84 3.24 0.66 10.78
N ILE A 85 2.79 -0.04 9.75
CA ILE A 85 3.53 -1.16 9.17
C ILE A 85 4.87 -0.66 8.59
N GLU A 86 4.84 0.41 7.81
CA GLU A 86 6.07 1.01 7.26
C GLU A 86 7.07 1.31 8.38
N LYS A 87 6.60 1.89 9.46
CA LYS A 87 7.42 2.22 10.60
C LYS A 87 7.99 0.98 11.29
N THR A 88 7.15 -0.05 11.46
CA THR A 88 7.56 -1.33 12.05
C THR A 88 8.65 -2.00 11.23
N LEU A 89 8.58 -1.86 9.90
CA LEU A 89 9.54 -2.44 8.97
C LEU A 89 10.79 -1.58 8.77
N GLY A 90 10.95 -0.54 9.56
CA GLY A 90 12.19 0.24 9.61
C GLY A 90 12.19 1.57 8.88
N ARG A 91 11.04 2.03 8.35
CA ARG A 91 10.97 3.34 7.73
C ARG A 91 11.13 4.42 8.78
N LYS A 92 12.17 5.22 8.63
CA LYS A 92 12.41 6.36 9.52
C LYS A 92 11.83 7.61 8.89
N LYS A 93 11.53 8.60 9.75
CA LYS A 93 11.10 9.91 9.29
C LYS A 93 12.31 10.64 8.70
N THR A 94 12.50 10.47 7.41
CA THR A 94 13.65 11.00 6.68
C THR A 94 13.19 11.85 5.51
N ALA A 95 14.15 12.42 4.79
CA ALA A 95 13.86 13.19 3.59
C ALA A 95 13.15 12.31 2.56
N ARG A 96 12.32 12.97 1.74
CA ARG A 96 11.60 12.33 0.65
C ARG A 96 12.56 11.68 -0.34
N ASN A 97 12.14 10.59 -0.97
CA ASN A 97 12.87 9.93 -2.06
C ASN A 97 14.18 9.25 -1.66
N LEU A 98 14.39 9.02 -0.37
CA LEU A 98 15.48 8.16 0.08
C LEU A 98 15.06 6.69 -0.04
N PRO A 99 16.02 5.75 -0.12
CA PRO A 99 15.72 4.33 -0.13
C PRO A 99 14.86 3.93 1.06
N ARG A 100 13.93 3.01 0.84
CA ARG A 100 12.94 2.60 1.86
C ARG A 100 12.82 1.11 1.97
N THR A 101 12.79 0.64 3.21
CA THR A 101 12.55 -0.76 3.52
C THR A 101 11.16 -1.18 3.04
N CYS A 102 10.18 -0.32 3.22
CA CYS A 102 8.81 -0.60 2.82
C CYS A 102 8.07 0.71 2.52
N ASP A 103 7.36 0.72 1.41
CA ASP A 103 6.53 1.83 0.97
C ASP A 103 5.18 1.25 0.57
N ILE A 104 4.11 1.70 1.23
CA ILE A 104 2.76 1.17 0.98
C ILE A 104 1.85 2.32 0.59
N ASP A 105 1.26 2.21 -0.60
CA ASP A 105 0.36 3.22 -1.14
C ASP A 105 -1.03 2.66 -1.35
N ILE A 106 -2.05 3.45 -1.04
CA ILE A 106 -3.41 3.11 -1.43
C ILE A 106 -3.61 3.61 -2.85
N ILE A 107 -3.72 2.67 -3.79
CA ILE A 107 -3.89 3.00 -5.21
C ILE A 107 -5.34 3.35 -5.49
N ASP A 108 -6.25 2.57 -4.93
CA ASP A 108 -7.69 2.79 -5.09
C ASP A 108 -8.40 2.27 -3.85
N TYR A 109 -9.28 3.09 -3.29
CA TYR A 109 -10.08 2.73 -2.13
C TYR A 109 -11.54 2.62 -2.56
N LYS A 110 -11.99 1.39 -2.84
CA LYS A 110 -13.41 1.10 -3.13
C LYS A 110 -13.99 1.98 -4.24
N GLY A 111 -13.18 2.32 -5.24
CA GLY A 111 -13.57 3.19 -6.33
C GLY A 111 -13.41 4.69 -6.05
N PHE A 112 -13.00 5.07 -4.85
CA PHE A 112 -12.74 6.47 -4.52
C PHE A 112 -11.32 6.84 -4.86
N ILE A 113 -11.15 8.02 -5.45
CA ILE A 113 -9.85 8.61 -5.74
C ILE A 113 -9.58 9.76 -4.78
N HIS A 114 -8.36 10.26 -4.78
CA HIS A 114 -7.84 11.16 -3.75
C HIS A 114 -8.65 12.42 -3.46
N ASP A 115 -9.37 12.97 -4.42
CA ASP A 115 -10.19 14.15 -4.20
C ASP A 115 -11.47 13.86 -3.42
N LYS A 116 -11.83 12.60 -3.26
CA LYS A 116 -12.99 12.15 -2.47
C LYS A 116 -12.61 11.77 -1.06
N ILE A 117 -11.38 11.36 -0.84
CA ILE A 117 -10.85 10.93 0.44
C ILE A 117 -9.56 11.71 0.68
N ASN A 118 -9.47 12.56 1.56
CA ASN A 118 -8.37 13.46 1.83
C ASN A 118 -7.00 12.75 2.01
N ILE A 119 -6.60 11.96 1.02
CA ILE A 119 -5.30 11.28 0.94
C ILE A 119 -4.88 11.23 -0.52
N GLU A 120 -3.59 11.10 -0.80
CA GLU A 120 -3.08 11.00 -2.16
C GLU A 120 -3.30 9.60 -2.73
N ILE A 121 -4.36 9.45 -3.53
CA ILE A 121 -4.67 8.21 -4.24
C ILE A 121 -5.11 8.59 -5.66
N PRO A 122 -4.51 8.06 -6.72
CA PRO A 122 -3.27 7.26 -6.70
C PRO A 122 -2.07 8.08 -6.26
N HIS A 123 -1.00 7.41 -5.88
CA HIS A 123 0.25 8.08 -5.53
C HIS A 123 0.76 8.85 -6.74
N PRO A 124 1.24 10.11 -6.59
CA PRO A 124 1.64 10.93 -7.75
C PRO A 124 2.67 10.28 -8.66
N ARG A 125 3.53 9.42 -8.13
CA ARG A 125 4.58 8.76 -8.90
C ARG A 125 4.13 7.51 -9.64
N LEU A 126 2.88 7.11 -9.45
CA LEU A 126 2.31 5.95 -10.14
C LEU A 126 1.54 6.34 -11.41
N SER A 127 1.29 7.60 -11.60
CA SER A 127 0.55 8.09 -12.76
C SER A 127 1.37 8.01 -14.05
#